data_2e8aea547d64114501b202de94ffab5b
#
_entry.id   2e8aea547d64114501b202de94ffab5b
#
_cell.length_a   1.000
_cell.length_b   1.000
_cell.length_c   1.000
_cell.angle_alpha   90.00
_cell.angle_beta   90.00
_cell.angle_gamma   90.00
#
_symmetry.space_group_name_H-M   'P 1'
#
loop_
_entity.id
_entity.type
_entity.pdbx_description
1 polymer ?
#
loop_
_entity_poly.entity_id
_entity_poly.type
_entity_poly.pdbx_seq_one_letter_code
_entity_poly.pdbx_strand_id
1 'polypeptide(L)'
;QKPNAMKRPATHQRGVALIASMLILIIITLLGLSTMRSAGLQERMSGNQYDRNVVLEAAEAALRQGEAIAAAPLTIPATCTNGVCPKPVAGMADRWTDSGFTGWQAATSTRPALVTSQFIIEDMGPQPADGTCHLQIPVEPTCLVPLYRVTAQARATNSRGTIVTLQSNIRQ
;
A
#
# COMPACT_ATOMS: atom_id res chain seq x y z
N GLN A 1 -19.94 86.73 -20.98
CA GLN A 1 -19.36 85.67 -21.85
C GLN A 1 -19.58 84.30 -21.19
N LYS A 2 -20.48 83.44 -21.80
CA LYS A 2 -20.69 82.03 -21.35
C LYS A 2 -19.64 81.13 -22.02
N PRO A 3 -18.98 80.22 -21.29
CA PRO A 3 -18.08 79.27 -21.93
C PRO A 3 -18.89 78.19 -22.65
N ASN A 4 -18.54 77.92 -23.91
CA ASN A 4 -19.09 76.88 -24.74
C ASN A 4 -18.62 75.51 -24.18
N ALA A 5 -19.56 74.72 -23.70
CA ALA A 5 -19.32 73.32 -23.35
C ALA A 5 -19.16 72.48 -24.64
N MET A 6 -17.96 72.01 -24.91
CA MET A 6 -17.66 71.05 -25.94
C MET A 6 -18.40 69.71 -25.67
N LYS A 7 -19.43 69.41 -26.44
CA LYS A 7 -20.03 68.08 -26.48
C LYS A 7 -19.04 67.07 -27.09
N ARG A 8 -18.52 66.18 -26.26
CA ARG A 8 -17.75 65.02 -26.76
C ARG A 8 -18.68 64.10 -27.54
N PRO A 9 -18.31 63.66 -28.74
CA PRO A 9 -19.11 62.74 -29.50
C PRO A 9 -19.12 61.37 -28.78
N ALA A 10 -20.33 60.83 -28.52
CA ALA A 10 -20.51 59.46 -28.03
C ALA A 10 -20.16 58.49 -29.13
N THR A 11 -18.97 57.93 -29.12
CA THR A 11 -18.56 56.86 -30.04
C THR A 11 -19.43 55.61 -29.81
N HIS A 12 -20.11 55.13 -30.83
CA HIS A 12 -20.92 53.94 -30.81
C HIS A 12 -20.01 52.70 -30.69
N GLN A 13 -19.69 52.23 -29.46
CA GLN A 13 -18.93 51.03 -29.19
C GLN A 13 -19.81 49.75 -29.03
N ARG A 14 -20.93 49.67 -29.74
CA ARG A 14 -21.88 48.56 -29.57
C ARG A 14 -21.41 47.21 -30.11
N GLY A 15 -20.48 47.14 -31.06
CA GLY A 15 -19.98 45.88 -31.65
C GLY A 15 -18.87 45.19 -30.84
N VAL A 16 -17.97 45.98 -30.19
CA VAL A 16 -16.81 45.43 -29.47
C VAL A 16 -17.21 44.72 -28.16
N ALA A 17 -18.23 45.22 -27.49
CA ALA A 17 -18.71 44.62 -26.24
C ALA A 17 -19.27 43.21 -26.44
N LEU A 18 -19.91 42.93 -27.56
CA LEU A 18 -20.47 41.62 -27.87
C LEU A 18 -19.36 40.59 -28.15
N ILE A 19 -18.33 40.99 -28.88
CA ILE A 19 -17.15 40.12 -29.13
C ILE A 19 -16.39 39.86 -27.86
N ALA A 20 -16.17 40.89 -27.02
CA ALA A 20 -15.48 40.74 -25.73
C ALA A 20 -16.24 39.80 -24.78
N SER A 21 -17.57 39.93 -24.69
CA SER A 21 -18.39 39.04 -23.85
C SER A 21 -18.36 37.61 -24.34
N MET A 22 -18.34 37.36 -25.65
CA MET A 22 -18.25 36.03 -26.25
C MET A 22 -16.90 35.38 -25.98
N LEU A 23 -15.78 36.13 -26.06
CA LEU A 23 -14.44 35.66 -25.70
C LEU A 23 -14.34 35.28 -24.22
N ILE A 24 -14.87 36.14 -23.33
CA ILE A 24 -14.86 35.87 -21.88
C ILE A 24 -15.66 34.59 -21.58
N LEU A 25 -16.83 34.42 -22.22
CA LEU A 25 -17.66 33.24 -22.05
C LEU A 25 -16.90 31.95 -22.45
N ILE A 26 -16.18 31.98 -23.58
CA ILE A 26 -15.38 30.84 -24.05
C ILE A 26 -14.27 30.51 -23.04
N ILE A 27 -13.58 31.52 -22.53
CA ILE A 27 -12.50 31.32 -21.53
C ILE A 27 -13.06 30.68 -20.26
N ILE A 28 -14.18 31.20 -19.75
CA ILE A 28 -14.80 30.68 -18.53
C ILE A 28 -15.29 29.24 -18.74
N THR A 29 -15.87 28.93 -19.88
CA THR A 29 -16.32 27.56 -20.18
C THR A 29 -15.16 26.58 -20.30
N LEU A 30 -14.03 26.95 -20.91
CA LEU A 30 -12.83 26.12 -20.99
C LEU A 30 -12.21 25.88 -19.62
N LEU A 31 -12.14 26.92 -18.78
CA LEU A 31 -11.66 26.79 -17.40
C LEU A 31 -12.57 25.87 -16.57
N GLY A 32 -13.90 26.02 -16.72
CA GLY A 32 -14.88 25.15 -16.03
C GLY A 32 -14.75 23.68 -16.42
N LEU A 33 -14.59 23.37 -17.71
CA LEU A 33 -14.38 22.01 -18.18
C LEU A 33 -13.05 21.41 -17.69
N SER A 34 -11.99 22.22 -17.60
CA SER A 34 -10.69 21.79 -17.09
C SER A 34 -10.76 21.40 -15.60
N THR A 35 -11.45 22.20 -14.79
CA THR A 35 -11.60 21.90 -13.35
C THR A 35 -12.42 20.64 -13.11
N MET A 36 -13.46 20.37 -13.87
CA MET A 36 -14.27 19.14 -13.75
C MET A 36 -13.45 17.88 -14.04
N ARG A 37 -12.58 17.91 -15.05
CA ARG A 37 -11.69 16.77 -15.36
C ARG A 37 -10.68 16.51 -14.24
N SER A 38 -10.11 17.56 -13.69
CA SER A 38 -9.17 17.46 -12.57
C SER A 38 -9.84 16.88 -11.32
N ALA A 39 -11.05 17.32 -10.97
CA ALA A 39 -11.81 16.79 -9.84
C ALA A 39 -12.09 15.28 -9.97
N GLY A 40 -12.50 14.80 -11.14
CA GLY A 40 -12.74 13.38 -11.37
C GLY A 40 -11.48 12.51 -11.27
N LEU A 41 -10.31 13.02 -11.66
CA LEU A 41 -9.04 12.31 -11.46
C LEU A 41 -8.65 12.25 -9.98
N GLN A 42 -8.82 13.35 -9.23
CA GLN A 42 -8.55 13.41 -7.80
C GLN A 42 -9.43 12.44 -7.01
N GLU A 43 -10.71 12.34 -7.34
CA GLU A 43 -11.64 11.39 -6.72
C GLU A 43 -11.19 9.93 -6.92
N ARG A 44 -10.79 9.56 -8.14
CA ARG A 44 -10.26 8.23 -8.44
C ARG A 44 -8.95 7.94 -7.70
N MET A 45 -8.04 8.92 -7.64
CA MET A 45 -6.79 8.78 -6.89
C MET A 45 -7.05 8.61 -5.39
N SER A 46 -7.95 9.41 -4.82
CA SER A 46 -8.34 9.31 -3.42
C SER A 46 -8.95 7.94 -3.09
N GLY A 47 -9.85 7.44 -3.95
CA GLY A 47 -10.42 6.09 -3.80
C GLY A 47 -9.36 4.99 -3.84
N ASN A 48 -8.40 5.07 -4.76
CA ASN A 48 -7.30 4.10 -4.85
C ASN A 48 -6.37 4.16 -3.64
N GLN A 49 -6.09 5.36 -3.11
CA GLN A 49 -5.30 5.51 -1.89
C GLN A 49 -6.02 4.96 -0.67
N TYR A 50 -7.32 5.19 -0.56
CA TYR A 50 -8.12 4.62 0.52
C TYR A 50 -8.09 3.08 0.49
N ASP A 51 -8.35 2.47 -0.67
CA ASP A 51 -8.29 1.01 -0.84
C ASP A 51 -6.91 0.45 -0.44
N ARG A 52 -5.83 1.11 -0.88
CA ARG A 52 -4.47 0.70 -0.53
C ARG A 52 -4.18 0.81 0.96
N ASN A 53 -4.63 1.88 1.62
CA ASN A 53 -4.43 2.06 3.05
C ASN A 53 -5.18 1.02 3.87
N VAL A 54 -6.42 0.68 3.48
CA VAL A 54 -7.20 -0.38 4.15
C VAL A 54 -6.52 -1.74 4.02
N VAL A 55 -5.99 -2.07 2.84
CA VAL A 55 -5.26 -3.32 2.62
C VAL A 55 -3.93 -3.33 3.37
N LEU A 56 -3.21 -2.21 3.42
CA LEU A 56 -1.97 -2.07 4.19
C LEU A 56 -2.21 -2.29 5.68
N GLU A 57 -3.22 -1.63 6.26
CA GLU A 57 -3.61 -1.80 7.66
C GLU A 57 -3.91 -3.28 7.99
N ALA A 58 -4.62 -3.97 7.10
CA ALA A 58 -4.91 -5.39 7.26
C ALA A 58 -3.67 -6.28 7.14
N ALA A 59 -2.72 -5.94 6.25
CA ALA A 59 -1.45 -6.65 6.14
C ALA A 59 -0.58 -6.46 7.38
N GLU A 60 -0.52 -5.24 7.94
CA GLU A 60 0.19 -4.96 9.19
C GLU A 60 -0.43 -5.70 10.37
N ALA A 61 -1.77 -5.74 10.46
CA ALA A 61 -2.45 -6.49 11.51
C ALA A 61 -2.17 -8.00 11.42
N ALA A 62 -2.14 -8.56 10.20
CA ALA A 62 -1.78 -9.95 9.96
C ALA A 62 -0.31 -10.22 10.30
N LEU A 63 0.59 -9.30 9.95
CA LEU A 63 2.01 -9.38 10.29
C LEU A 63 2.21 -9.47 11.80
N ARG A 64 1.57 -8.58 12.56
CA ARG A 64 1.63 -8.59 14.03
C ARG A 64 1.09 -9.87 14.64
N GLN A 65 0.04 -10.47 14.06
CA GLN A 65 -0.46 -11.77 14.51
C GLN A 65 0.59 -12.88 14.28
N GLY A 66 1.22 -12.90 13.11
CA GLY A 66 2.32 -13.82 12.81
C GLY A 66 3.53 -13.60 13.72
N GLU A 67 3.89 -12.35 13.98
CA GLU A 67 4.99 -11.98 14.90
C GLU A 67 4.72 -12.42 16.33
N ALA A 68 3.50 -12.24 16.82
CA ALA A 68 3.12 -12.69 18.16
C ALA A 68 3.24 -14.22 18.31
N ILE A 69 2.93 -14.99 17.27
CA ILE A 69 3.11 -16.44 17.25
C ILE A 69 4.60 -16.78 17.17
N ALA A 70 5.35 -16.08 16.29
CA ALA A 70 6.79 -16.32 16.11
C ALA A 70 7.63 -15.93 17.34
N ALA A 71 7.12 -15.07 18.22
CA ALA A 71 7.79 -14.70 19.47
C ALA A 71 7.72 -15.80 20.56
N ALA A 72 6.83 -16.78 20.42
CA ALA A 72 6.75 -17.94 21.32
C ALA A 72 7.55 -19.12 20.74
N PRO A 73 8.03 -20.07 21.60
CA PRO A 73 8.71 -21.26 21.10
C PRO A 73 7.85 -22.02 20.09
N LEU A 74 8.36 -22.16 18.86
CA LEU A 74 7.66 -22.81 17.75
C LEU A 74 8.17 -24.23 17.53
N THR A 75 7.23 -25.17 17.33
CA THR A 75 7.53 -26.49 16.78
C THR A 75 7.44 -26.39 15.27
N ILE A 76 8.56 -26.59 14.57
CA ILE A 76 8.63 -26.51 13.12
C ILE A 76 8.16 -27.82 12.51
N PRO A 77 7.05 -27.84 11.74
CA PRO A 77 6.57 -29.03 11.09
C PRO A 77 7.40 -29.40 9.84
N ALA A 78 7.35 -30.65 9.40
CA ALA A 78 8.03 -31.09 8.18
C ALA A 78 7.45 -30.47 6.91
N THR A 79 6.16 -30.08 6.94
CA THR A 79 5.44 -29.36 5.88
C THR A 79 4.70 -28.19 6.47
N CYS A 80 4.36 -27.17 5.67
CA CYS A 80 3.61 -26.02 6.14
C CYS A 80 2.27 -26.41 6.77
N THR A 81 2.07 -26.06 8.03
CA THR A 81 0.86 -26.35 8.80
C THR A 81 0.49 -25.14 9.65
N ASN A 82 -0.76 -24.68 9.57
CA ASN A 82 -1.26 -23.51 10.29
C ASN A 82 -0.35 -22.27 10.14
N GLY A 83 0.12 -22.04 8.93
CA GLY A 83 1.01 -20.90 8.64
C GLY A 83 2.46 -21.07 9.08
N VAL A 84 2.81 -22.11 9.82
CA VAL A 84 4.21 -22.41 10.21
C VAL A 84 4.83 -23.33 9.18
N CYS A 85 5.97 -22.93 8.63
CA CYS A 85 6.65 -23.61 7.54
C CYS A 85 8.10 -23.93 7.89
N PRO A 86 8.62 -25.07 7.39
CA PRO A 86 10.05 -25.38 7.51
C PRO A 86 10.88 -24.40 6.65
N LYS A 87 12.19 -24.47 6.82
CA LYS A 87 13.16 -23.67 6.07
C LYS A 87 12.89 -23.74 4.56
N PRO A 88 12.88 -22.58 3.85
CA PRO A 88 12.79 -22.56 2.41
C PRO A 88 13.92 -23.36 1.75
N VAL A 89 13.62 -24.07 0.69
CA VAL A 89 14.62 -24.80 -0.09
C VAL A 89 15.35 -23.82 -1.00
N ALA A 90 16.67 -23.81 -0.93
CA ALA A 90 17.50 -22.95 -1.77
C ALA A 90 17.23 -23.21 -3.27
N GLY A 91 17.07 -22.17 -4.05
CA GLY A 91 16.82 -22.23 -5.49
C GLY A 91 15.35 -22.41 -5.88
N MET A 92 14.44 -22.60 -4.94
CA MET A 92 13.00 -22.54 -5.20
C MET A 92 12.47 -21.10 -5.07
N ALA A 93 11.36 -20.82 -5.77
CA ALA A 93 10.67 -19.56 -5.65
C ALA A 93 10.17 -19.35 -4.20
N ASP A 94 10.14 -18.11 -3.76
CA ASP A 94 9.57 -17.78 -2.46
C ASP A 94 8.09 -18.19 -2.39
N ARG A 95 7.68 -18.82 -1.28
CA ARG A 95 6.30 -19.30 -1.09
C ARG A 95 5.24 -18.22 -1.27
N TRP A 96 5.56 -16.99 -0.90
CA TRP A 96 4.64 -15.85 -1.02
C TRP A 96 4.48 -15.36 -2.46
N THR A 97 5.33 -15.77 -3.40
CA THR A 97 5.19 -15.49 -4.84
C THR A 97 4.47 -16.61 -5.59
N ASP A 98 4.39 -17.80 -4.99
CA ASP A 98 3.74 -18.95 -5.59
C ASP A 98 2.22 -18.87 -5.42
N SER A 99 1.52 -18.70 -6.54
CA SER A 99 0.04 -18.64 -6.57
C SER A 99 -0.64 -19.96 -6.20
N GLY A 100 0.09 -21.08 -6.28
CA GLY A 100 -0.38 -22.42 -5.89
C GLY A 100 -0.14 -22.77 -4.42
N PHE A 101 0.55 -21.92 -3.68
CA PHE A 101 0.87 -22.20 -2.29
C PHE A 101 -0.36 -22.09 -1.37
N THR A 102 -0.63 -23.18 -0.63
CA THR A 102 -1.82 -23.32 0.23
C THR A 102 -1.52 -23.29 1.72
N GLY A 103 -0.25 -23.12 2.11
CA GLY A 103 0.19 -23.16 3.51
C GLY A 103 -0.07 -21.89 4.32
N TRP A 104 -0.85 -20.97 3.79
CA TRP A 104 -1.21 -19.72 4.49
C TRP A 104 -2.12 -19.95 5.68
N GLN A 105 -1.88 -19.22 6.77
CA GLN A 105 -2.79 -19.08 7.89
C GLN A 105 -3.63 -17.82 7.70
N ALA A 106 -4.96 -17.98 7.73
CA ALA A 106 -5.86 -16.83 7.72
C ALA A 106 -5.67 -15.99 8.98
N ALA A 107 -5.51 -14.68 8.81
CA ALA A 107 -5.45 -13.74 9.91
C ALA A 107 -6.84 -13.21 10.25
N THR A 108 -7.03 -12.83 11.52
CA THR A 108 -8.26 -12.18 11.96
C THR A 108 -8.29 -10.76 11.42
N SER A 109 -9.28 -10.45 10.60
CA SER A 109 -9.48 -9.11 10.06
C SER A 109 -10.59 -8.37 10.80
N THR A 110 -10.38 -7.09 11.07
CA THR A 110 -11.43 -6.20 11.63
C THR A 110 -12.47 -5.80 10.58
N ARG A 111 -12.15 -5.97 9.29
CA ARG A 111 -13.00 -5.61 8.15
C ARG A 111 -13.07 -6.74 7.10
N PRO A 112 -13.59 -7.94 7.47
CA PRO A 112 -13.53 -9.11 6.58
C PRO A 112 -14.32 -8.92 5.27
N ALA A 113 -15.30 -8.02 5.25
CA ALA A 113 -16.06 -7.71 4.04
C ALA A 113 -15.24 -6.91 3.00
N LEU A 114 -14.19 -6.20 3.41
CA LEU A 114 -13.39 -5.33 2.56
C LEU A 114 -12.04 -5.94 2.19
N VAL A 115 -11.45 -6.73 3.10
CA VAL A 115 -10.13 -7.33 2.92
C VAL A 115 -10.07 -8.75 3.47
N THR A 116 -9.31 -9.59 2.79
CA THR A 116 -8.82 -10.86 3.32
C THR A 116 -7.33 -10.71 3.63
N SER A 117 -6.90 -11.23 4.77
CA SER A 117 -5.50 -11.20 5.18
C SER A 117 -5.04 -12.56 5.68
N GLN A 118 -3.77 -12.86 5.45
CA GLN A 118 -3.15 -14.14 5.78
C GLN A 118 -1.66 -13.95 6.05
N PHE A 119 -1.04 -14.89 6.75
CA PHE A 119 0.38 -14.87 7.01
C PHE A 119 1.00 -16.26 6.96
N ILE A 120 2.32 -16.30 6.81
CA ILE A 120 3.17 -17.48 7.00
C ILE A 120 4.37 -17.11 7.86
N ILE A 121 4.87 -18.09 8.59
CA ILE A 121 6.07 -18.00 9.43
C ILE A 121 7.02 -19.08 8.91
N GLU A 122 8.18 -18.70 8.44
CA GLU A 122 9.19 -19.61 7.90
C GLU A 122 10.40 -19.68 8.82
N ASP A 123 10.81 -20.88 9.14
CA ASP A 123 12.07 -21.11 9.85
C ASP A 123 13.24 -20.80 8.91
N MET A 124 14.07 -19.82 9.26
CA MET A 124 15.27 -19.47 8.52
C MET A 124 16.51 -20.19 9.04
N GLY A 125 16.33 -20.97 10.11
CA GLY A 125 17.40 -21.66 10.82
C GLY A 125 18.11 -20.78 11.84
N PRO A 126 19.00 -21.37 12.63
CA PRO A 126 19.72 -20.65 13.65
C PRO A 126 20.69 -19.63 13.06
N GLN A 127 20.75 -18.46 13.67
CA GLN A 127 21.62 -17.35 13.30
C GLN A 127 22.43 -16.87 14.51
N PRO A 128 23.63 -16.30 14.33
CA PRO A 128 24.36 -15.69 15.42
C PRO A 128 23.55 -14.63 16.17
N ALA A 129 23.51 -14.71 17.51
CA ALA A 129 22.74 -13.80 18.33
C ALA A 129 23.23 -12.35 18.22
N ASP A 130 24.54 -12.17 18.12
CA ASP A 130 25.20 -10.88 17.97
C ASP A 130 26.38 -10.93 16.98
N GLY A 131 26.98 -9.76 16.72
CA GLY A 131 28.08 -9.61 15.77
C GLY A 131 29.41 -10.24 16.25
N THR A 132 29.50 -10.69 17.49
CA THR A 132 30.72 -11.32 18.04
C THR A 132 30.67 -12.84 17.97
N CYS A 133 29.47 -13.42 17.97
CA CYS A 133 29.23 -14.86 17.91
C CYS A 133 29.84 -15.55 16.69
N HIS A 134 29.88 -14.88 15.53
CA HIS A 134 30.45 -15.47 14.31
C HIS A 134 31.99 -15.43 14.24
N LEU A 135 32.63 -14.74 15.18
CA LEU A 135 34.10 -14.64 15.21
C LEU A 135 34.73 -15.90 15.85
N GLN A 136 33.93 -16.75 16.51
CA GLN A 136 34.37 -18.00 17.10
C GLN A 136 34.22 -19.14 16.10
N ILE A 137 35.27 -19.96 15.94
CA ILE A 137 35.26 -21.13 15.04
C ILE A 137 35.73 -22.35 15.85
N PRO A 138 34.84 -23.35 16.09
CA PRO A 138 33.44 -23.45 15.70
C PRO A 138 32.56 -22.47 16.48
N VAL A 139 31.46 -22.01 15.86
CA VAL A 139 30.45 -21.15 16.52
C VAL A 139 29.82 -21.96 17.68
N GLU A 140 29.82 -21.41 18.89
CA GLU A 140 29.19 -22.06 20.02
C GLU A 140 27.67 -22.17 19.82
N PRO A 141 27.05 -23.35 20.11
CA PRO A 141 25.61 -23.53 19.99
C PRO A 141 24.77 -22.55 20.82
N THR A 142 25.29 -22.12 21.98
CA THR A 142 24.65 -21.13 22.86
C THR A 142 24.60 -19.73 22.28
N CYS A 143 25.40 -19.47 21.24
CA CYS A 143 25.49 -18.21 20.53
C CYS A 143 24.51 -18.13 19.34
N LEU A 144 23.78 -19.19 19.05
CA LEU A 144 22.84 -19.30 17.96
C LEU A 144 21.40 -19.14 18.46
N VAL A 145 20.65 -18.26 17.81
CA VAL A 145 19.24 -18.04 18.11
C VAL A 145 18.39 -18.36 16.89
N PRO A 146 17.18 -18.90 17.07
CA PRO A 146 16.26 -19.12 15.97
C PRO A 146 15.91 -17.81 15.26
N LEU A 147 15.89 -17.83 13.94
CA LEU A 147 15.44 -16.74 13.11
C LEU A 147 14.21 -17.18 12.33
N TYR A 148 13.14 -16.43 12.46
CA TYR A 148 11.89 -16.63 11.71
C TYR A 148 11.64 -15.46 10.78
N ARG A 149 11.18 -15.77 9.56
CA ARG A 149 10.66 -14.79 8.61
C ARG A 149 9.14 -14.86 8.64
N VAL A 150 8.50 -13.78 9.00
CA VAL A 150 7.04 -13.64 8.94
C VAL A 150 6.69 -12.87 7.67
N THR A 151 5.88 -13.48 6.83
CA THR A 151 5.34 -12.83 5.63
C THR A 151 3.84 -12.74 5.75
N ALA A 152 3.30 -11.54 5.70
CA ALA A 152 1.87 -11.28 5.71
C ALA A 152 1.42 -10.73 4.37
N GLN A 153 0.25 -11.16 3.92
CA GLN A 153 -0.36 -10.69 2.69
C GLN A 153 -1.82 -10.34 2.96
N ALA A 154 -2.24 -9.19 2.46
CA ALA A 154 -3.64 -8.81 2.43
C ALA A 154 -4.08 -8.46 1.03
N ARG A 155 -5.36 -8.73 0.74
CA ARG A 155 -5.98 -8.49 -0.56
C ARG A 155 -7.34 -7.83 -0.37
N ALA A 156 -7.61 -6.79 -1.17
CA ALA A 156 -8.94 -6.21 -1.27
C ALA A 156 -9.92 -7.21 -1.90
N THR A 157 -11.13 -7.30 -1.33
CA THR A 157 -12.22 -8.15 -1.86
C THR A 157 -12.93 -7.53 -3.05
N ASN A 158 -12.66 -6.24 -3.32
CA ASN A 158 -13.22 -5.53 -4.46
C ASN A 158 -12.56 -5.94 -5.79
N SER A 159 -13.18 -5.58 -6.91
CA SER A 159 -12.73 -5.91 -8.27
C SER A 159 -11.36 -5.32 -8.66
N ARG A 160 -10.81 -4.38 -7.87
CA ARG A 160 -9.52 -3.74 -8.15
C ARG A 160 -8.32 -4.58 -7.75
N GLY A 161 -8.52 -5.61 -6.91
CA GLY A 161 -7.51 -6.63 -6.63
C GLY A 161 -6.20 -6.11 -6.00
N THR A 162 -6.24 -4.99 -5.27
CA THR A 162 -5.06 -4.47 -4.56
C THR A 162 -4.52 -5.52 -3.60
N ILE A 163 -3.22 -5.83 -3.71
CA ILE A 163 -2.51 -6.75 -2.83
C ILE A 163 -1.36 -6.01 -2.18
N VAL A 164 -1.17 -6.22 -0.88
CA VAL A 164 -0.01 -5.73 -0.12
C VAL A 164 0.62 -6.92 0.57
N THR A 165 1.94 -7.06 0.42
CA THR A 165 2.74 -8.08 1.10
C THR A 165 3.79 -7.37 1.96
N LEU A 166 3.87 -7.77 3.22
CA LEU A 166 4.83 -7.27 4.21
C LEU A 166 5.64 -8.43 4.75
N GLN A 167 6.90 -8.16 5.11
CA GLN A 167 7.78 -9.13 5.73
C GLN A 167 8.52 -8.54 6.93
N SER A 168 8.73 -9.36 7.95
CA SER A 168 9.61 -9.07 9.07
C SER A 168 10.44 -10.29 9.45
N ASN A 169 11.54 -10.04 10.13
CA ASN A 169 12.40 -11.08 10.67
C ASN A 169 12.43 -10.97 12.19
N ILE A 170 12.16 -12.08 12.88
CA ILE A 170 12.14 -12.18 14.34
C ILE A 170 13.22 -13.13 14.78
N ARG A 171 14.02 -12.70 15.74
CA ARG A 171 14.96 -13.52 16.49
C ARG A 171 14.37 -13.84 17.86
N GLN A 172 14.48 -15.08 18.30
CA GLN A 172 14.10 -15.50 19.65
C GLN A 172 15.28 -15.54 20.58
#